data_a4a6b053c1566408997d920cffe47c98
#
_entry.id   a4a6b053c1566408997d920cffe47c98
#
_cell.length_a   1.000
_cell.length_b   1.000
_cell.length_c   1.000
_cell.angle_alpha   90.00
_cell.angle_beta   90.00
_cell.angle_gamma   90.00
#
_symmetry.space_group_name_H-M   'P 1'
#
loop_
_entity.id
_entity.type
_entity.pdbx_description
1 polymer ?
#
loop_
_entity_poly.entity_id
_entity_poly.type
_entity_poly.pdbx_seq_one_letter_code
_entity_poly.pdbx_strand_id
1 'polypeptide(L)'
;DWMKKHDFDFLLTGEVIGQRPMSQRKATMPVVSKESGAGDLLLRPLCAKLLPETLAEREGWVDREKLLDFSGRSRKPQMALAKKYGYKEYAQPAGGCCFLTDASYSSKLADLWQARGEKTYEIDDIVMLKVGRHLRPRPHFKLIIAREEGETNFLRGYRKNYLSMYIVSHSGPVSLIDGEPDYDDLELAARLVARFSSGRESELVTVEVMQKNGESRNIDVKPLNADEIPGAWYV
;
A
#
# COMPACT_ATOMS: atom_id res chain seq x y z
N ASP A 1 -6.86 8.07 -34.78
CA ASP A 1 -8.26 8.32 -35.19
C ASP A 1 -8.88 9.49 -34.43
N TRP A 2 -8.84 9.55 -33.08
CA TRP A 2 -9.46 10.62 -32.29
C TRP A 2 -8.88 12.00 -32.61
N MET A 3 -7.57 12.14 -32.70
CA MET A 3 -6.88 13.37 -33.08
C MET A 3 -7.37 13.91 -34.43
N LYS A 4 -7.38 13.06 -35.47
CA LYS A 4 -7.85 13.44 -36.81
C LYS A 4 -9.34 13.80 -36.83
N LYS A 5 -10.18 13.09 -36.05
CA LYS A 5 -11.62 13.35 -35.95
C LYS A 5 -11.95 14.72 -35.34
N HIS A 6 -11.04 15.26 -34.53
CA HIS A 6 -11.23 16.50 -33.78
C HIS A 6 -10.29 17.63 -34.22
N ASP A 7 -9.67 17.50 -35.41
CA ASP A 7 -8.77 18.52 -36.00
C ASP A 7 -7.64 18.98 -35.08
N PHE A 8 -7.01 18.04 -34.35
CA PHE A 8 -5.78 18.34 -33.60
C PHE A 8 -4.55 18.01 -34.45
N ASP A 9 -3.55 18.87 -34.40
CA ASP A 9 -2.32 18.75 -35.21
C ASP A 9 -1.37 17.69 -34.67
N PHE A 10 -1.32 17.47 -33.35
CA PHE A 10 -0.44 16.50 -32.72
C PHE A 10 -0.98 16.02 -31.34
N LEU A 11 -0.34 14.99 -30.78
CA LEU A 11 -0.67 14.42 -29.48
C LEU A 11 0.41 14.70 -28.45
N LEU A 12 0.00 14.93 -27.20
CA LEU A 12 0.90 15.04 -26.05
C LEU A 12 0.72 13.85 -25.12
N THR A 13 1.83 13.31 -24.60
CA THR A 13 1.78 12.32 -23.51
C THR A 13 2.72 12.69 -22.37
N GLY A 14 2.35 12.34 -21.15
CA GLY A 14 3.16 12.51 -19.95
C GLY A 14 4.20 11.40 -19.74
N GLU A 15 4.53 10.64 -20.77
CA GLU A 15 5.52 9.55 -20.69
C GLU A 15 6.93 10.09 -20.44
N VAL A 16 7.71 9.34 -19.64
CA VAL A 16 9.10 9.65 -19.33
C VAL A 16 9.98 8.43 -19.57
N ILE A 17 11.12 8.63 -20.23
CA ILE A 17 12.06 7.54 -20.53
C ILE A 17 12.49 6.84 -19.24
N GLY A 18 12.35 5.51 -19.20
CA GLY A 18 12.77 4.67 -18.08
C GLY A 18 11.82 4.66 -16.88
N GLN A 19 10.69 5.37 -16.91
CA GLN A 19 9.75 5.43 -15.79
C GLN A 19 8.96 4.12 -15.64
N ARG A 20 8.57 3.51 -16.75
CA ARG A 20 7.94 2.17 -16.77
C ARG A 20 8.84 1.15 -17.45
N PRO A 21 9.02 -0.05 -16.84
CA PRO A 21 10.04 -1.00 -17.32
C PRO A 21 9.75 -1.60 -18.69
N MET A 22 8.50 -1.65 -19.16
CA MET A 22 8.17 -2.27 -20.44
C MET A 22 7.91 -1.24 -21.55
N SER A 23 6.98 -0.32 -21.35
CA SER A 23 6.50 0.58 -22.42
C SER A 23 7.34 1.86 -22.57
N GLN A 24 8.09 2.28 -21.54
CA GLN A 24 8.81 3.55 -21.54
C GLN A 24 10.33 3.37 -21.57
N ARG A 25 10.83 2.28 -22.14
CA ARG A 25 12.25 2.14 -22.47
C ARG A 25 12.57 2.97 -23.71
N LYS A 26 13.77 3.56 -23.78
CA LYS A 26 14.19 4.38 -24.92
C LYS A 26 13.99 3.65 -26.27
N ALA A 27 14.32 2.36 -26.32
CA ALA A 27 14.14 1.53 -27.52
C ALA A 27 12.66 1.20 -27.83
N THR A 28 11.77 1.19 -26.84
CA THR A 28 10.35 0.83 -27.01
C THR A 28 9.49 2.03 -27.40
N MET A 29 9.86 3.25 -27.00
CA MET A 29 9.07 4.45 -27.27
C MET A 29 8.80 4.73 -28.75
N PRO A 30 9.78 4.56 -29.67
CA PRO A 30 9.52 4.68 -31.12
C PRO A 30 8.54 3.64 -31.62
N VAL A 31 8.59 2.42 -31.09
CA VAL A 31 7.65 1.33 -31.45
C VAL A 31 6.24 1.73 -31.02
N VAL A 32 6.05 2.22 -29.82
CA VAL A 32 4.75 2.70 -29.31
C VAL A 32 4.21 3.83 -30.21
N SER A 33 5.05 4.78 -30.60
CA SER A 33 4.65 5.86 -31.52
C SER A 33 4.16 5.32 -32.87
N LYS A 34 4.86 4.35 -33.43
CA LYS A 34 4.52 3.73 -34.70
C LYS A 34 3.22 2.91 -34.60
N GLU A 35 3.12 2.03 -33.61
CA GLU A 35 1.95 1.14 -33.41
C GLU A 35 0.68 1.89 -33.04
N SER A 36 0.80 3.03 -32.38
CA SER A 36 -0.35 3.91 -32.10
C SER A 36 -0.93 4.62 -33.33
N GLY A 37 -0.22 4.57 -34.45
CA GLY A 37 -0.56 5.31 -35.66
C GLY A 37 -0.31 6.81 -35.58
N ALA A 38 0.21 7.31 -34.45
CA ALA A 38 0.55 8.73 -34.30
C ALA A 38 1.93 9.06 -34.89
N GLY A 39 2.84 8.08 -34.89
CA GLY A 39 4.16 8.23 -35.48
C GLY A 39 4.90 9.46 -34.93
N ASP A 40 5.23 10.35 -35.84
CA ASP A 40 5.98 11.59 -35.62
C ASP A 40 5.12 12.73 -35.00
N LEU A 41 3.82 12.52 -34.89
CA LEU A 41 2.88 13.47 -34.26
C LEU A 41 2.75 13.28 -32.74
N LEU A 42 3.50 12.36 -32.15
CA LEU A 42 3.44 12.06 -30.71
C LEU A 42 4.59 12.73 -29.97
N LEU A 43 4.33 13.87 -29.35
CA LEU A 43 5.29 14.61 -28.54
C LEU A 43 5.24 14.17 -27.06
N ARG A 44 6.42 14.06 -26.43
CA ARG A 44 6.62 13.72 -25.01
C ARG A 44 7.34 14.85 -24.28
N PRO A 45 6.65 15.92 -23.90
CA PRO A 45 7.27 17.16 -23.41
C PRO A 45 8.22 16.98 -22.24
N LEU A 46 7.96 15.99 -21.36
CA LEU A 46 8.77 15.74 -20.16
C LEU A 46 10.13 15.13 -20.47
N CYS A 47 10.32 14.50 -21.62
CA CYS A 47 11.59 13.87 -22.02
C CYS A 47 11.99 14.11 -23.48
N ALA A 48 11.42 15.13 -24.11
CA ALA A 48 11.62 15.41 -25.52
C ALA A 48 13.08 15.61 -25.90
N LYS A 49 13.85 16.32 -25.05
CA LYS A 49 15.29 16.56 -25.31
C LYS A 49 16.14 15.30 -25.38
N LEU A 50 15.63 14.16 -24.89
CA LEU A 50 16.31 12.86 -24.95
C LEU A 50 15.85 11.99 -26.13
N LEU A 51 14.88 12.46 -26.92
CA LEU A 51 14.29 11.78 -28.07
C LEU A 51 14.55 12.56 -29.35
N PRO A 52 14.44 11.92 -30.53
CA PRO A 52 14.40 12.62 -31.81
C PRO A 52 13.30 13.67 -31.85
N GLU A 53 13.51 14.73 -32.60
CA GLU A 53 12.52 15.77 -32.82
C GLU A 53 11.27 15.22 -33.53
N THR A 54 10.12 15.65 -33.03
CA THR A 54 8.82 15.35 -33.64
C THR A 54 8.47 16.40 -34.70
N LEU A 55 7.43 16.16 -35.50
CA LEU A 55 6.94 17.14 -36.47
C LEU A 55 6.61 18.49 -35.81
N ALA A 56 5.94 18.47 -34.66
CA ALA A 56 5.55 19.69 -33.95
C ALA A 56 6.77 20.56 -33.55
N GLU A 57 7.91 19.95 -33.26
CA GLU A 57 9.15 20.65 -32.95
C GLU A 57 9.81 21.21 -34.23
N ARG A 58 9.88 20.42 -35.32
CA ARG A 58 10.48 20.83 -36.57
C ARG A 58 9.72 21.94 -37.30
N GLU A 59 8.39 21.92 -37.22
CA GLU A 59 7.52 22.95 -37.79
C GLU A 59 7.40 24.20 -36.89
N GLY A 60 8.07 24.20 -35.70
CA GLY A 60 8.06 25.33 -34.78
C GLY A 60 6.73 25.55 -34.05
N TRP A 61 5.82 24.58 -34.06
CA TRP A 61 4.58 24.65 -33.28
C TRP A 61 4.86 24.61 -31.79
N VAL A 62 5.96 23.94 -31.40
CA VAL A 62 6.44 23.82 -30.04
C VAL A 62 7.92 24.18 -29.97
N ASP A 63 8.25 25.06 -29.02
CA ASP A 63 9.64 25.46 -28.74
C ASP A 63 10.36 24.36 -27.95
N ARG A 64 11.27 23.64 -28.60
CA ARG A 64 12.05 22.54 -28.02
C ARG A 64 12.85 22.98 -26.79
N GLU A 65 13.34 24.22 -26.74
CA GLU A 65 14.13 24.69 -25.60
C GLU A 65 13.32 24.76 -24.30
N LYS A 66 12.01 24.90 -24.39
CA LYS A 66 11.10 24.83 -23.24
C LYS A 66 10.72 23.43 -22.81
N LEU A 67 11.06 22.40 -23.61
CA LEU A 67 10.81 21.03 -23.29
C LEU A 67 11.89 20.47 -22.33
N LEU A 68 11.61 19.29 -21.75
CA LEU A 68 12.40 18.74 -20.65
C LEU A 68 13.19 17.49 -21.07
N ASP A 69 14.09 17.08 -20.18
CA ASP A 69 15.00 15.94 -20.33
C ASP A 69 14.86 14.90 -19.23
N PHE A 70 13.65 14.77 -18.64
CA PHE A 70 13.41 13.84 -17.55
C PHE A 70 13.63 12.38 -17.96
N SER A 71 14.25 11.61 -17.07
CA SER A 71 14.46 10.18 -17.26
C SER A 71 14.51 9.42 -15.94
N GLY A 72 14.32 8.10 -16.03
CA GLY A 72 14.38 7.20 -14.88
C GLY A 72 13.09 7.04 -14.11
N ARG A 73 13.11 6.22 -13.05
CA ARG A 73 11.92 5.83 -12.28
C ARG A 73 11.45 6.88 -11.29
N SER A 74 12.31 7.81 -10.91
CA SER A 74 12.00 8.85 -9.93
C SER A 74 10.98 9.84 -10.49
N ARG A 75 9.98 10.17 -9.69
CA ARG A 75 8.97 11.19 -9.99
C ARG A 75 9.23 12.54 -9.32
N LYS A 76 10.33 12.64 -8.59
CA LYS A 76 10.72 13.90 -7.96
C LYS A 76 10.75 15.07 -8.93
N PRO A 77 11.27 14.94 -10.18
CA PRO A 77 11.24 16.03 -11.15
C PRO A 77 9.81 16.47 -11.52
N GLN A 78 8.88 15.52 -11.77
CA GLN A 78 7.49 15.85 -12.08
C GLN A 78 6.78 16.53 -10.91
N MET A 79 7.02 16.05 -9.67
CA MET A 79 6.44 16.67 -8.45
C MET A 79 6.98 18.10 -8.25
N ALA A 80 8.27 18.32 -8.49
CA ALA A 80 8.86 19.65 -8.44
C ALA A 80 8.26 20.58 -9.50
N LEU A 81 8.02 20.06 -10.70
CA LEU A 81 7.38 20.78 -11.79
C LEU A 81 5.92 21.15 -11.43
N ALA A 82 5.14 20.20 -10.90
CA ALA A 82 3.78 20.44 -10.45
C ALA A 82 3.74 21.54 -9.39
N LYS A 83 4.64 21.49 -8.41
CA LYS A 83 4.77 22.53 -7.37
C LYS A 83 5.12 23.90 -8.00
N LYS A 84 6.06 23.93 -8.97
CA LYS A 84 6.45 25.16 -9.69
C LYS A 84 5.28 25.81 -10.39
N TYR A 85 4.36 25.02 -10.97
CA TYR A 85 3.17 25.50 -11.66
C TYR A 85 1.93 25.66 -10.75
N GLY A 86 2.10 25.47 -9.45
CA GLY A 86 1.02 25.70 -8.47
C GLY A 86 -0.07 24.61 -8.44
N TYR A 87 0.15 23.46 -9.04
CA TYR A 87 -0.77 22.34 -8.96
C TYR A 87 -0.82 21.80 -7.54
N LYS A 88 -1.98 21.87 -6.89
CA LYS A 88 -2.23 21.34 -5.55
C LYS A 88 -2.74 19.89 -5.61
N GLU A 89 -3.54 19.61 -6.63
CA GLU A 89 -4.12 18.28 -6.87
C GLU A 89 -3.71 17.80 -8.26
N TYR A 90 -3.22 16.59 -8.35
CA TYR A 90 -2.93 15.90 -9.60
C TYR A 90 -3.05 14.40 -9.36
N ALA A 91 -3.47 13.68 -10.40
CA ALA A 91 -3.58 12.23 -10.34
C ALA A 91 -2.24 11.64 -9.92
N GLN A 92 -2.21 11.08 -8.73
CA GLN A 92 -1.09 10.23 -8.35
C GLN A 92 -1.07 9.08 -9.35
N PRO A 93 0.07 8.74 -9.91
CA PRO A 93 0.13 7.53 -10.68
C PRO A 93 -0.38 6.42 -9.79
N ALA A 94 -1.14 5.50 -10.34
CA ALA A 94 -1.42 4.23 -9.70
C ALA A 94 -0.08 3.63 -9.25
N GLY A 95 0.44 4.20 -8.17
CA GLY A 95 1.57 3.70 -7.43
C GLY A 95 1.06 2.46 -6.80
N GLY A 96 1.69 1.35 -7.07
CA GLY A 96 1.32 0.18 -6.34
C GLY A 96 0.30 -0.73 -7.01
N CYS A 97 0.48 -1.03 -8.27
CA CYS A 97 0.08 -2.36 -8.74
C CYS A 97 0.93 -3.46 -8.04
N CYS A 98 1.96 -3.08 -7.30
CA CYS A 98 2.76 -3.99 -6.48
C CYS A 98 2.74 -3.51 -5.02
N PHE A 99 2.10 -4.25 -4.12
CA PHE A 99 2.11 -4.00 -2.67
C PHE A 99 3.54 -3.90 -2.09
N LEU A 100 4.51 -4.55 -2.72
CA LEU A 100 5.93 -4.47 -2.35
C LEU A 100 6.53 -3.06 -2.47
N THR A 101 5.86 -2.13 -3.13
CA THR A 101 6.27 -0.72 -3.19
C THR A 101 5.65 0.13 -2.08
N ASP A 102 4.67 -0.41 -1.34
CA ASP A 102 4.09 0.20 -0.16
C ASP A 102 5.01 -0.01 1.04
N ALA A 103 5.36 1.08 1.73
CA ALA A 103 6.31 1.03 2.85
C ALA A 103 5.76 0.20 4.03
N SER A 104 4.46 0.34 4.35
CA SER A 104 3.83 -0.41 5.43
C SER A 104 3.76 -1.90 5.11
N TYR A 105 3.39 -2.26 3.87
CA TYR A 105 3.41 -3.65 3.44
C TYR A 105 4.80 -4.26 3.49
N SER A 106 5.81 -3.53 3.02
CA SER A 106 7.21 -3.98 3.04
C SER A 106 7.73 -4.18 4.46
N SER A 107 7.35 -3.31 5.40
CA SER A 107 7.67 -3.43 6.82
C SER A 107 7.08 -4.70 7.42
N LYS A 108 5.78 -4.95 7.18
CA LYS A 108 5.09 -6.16 7.64
C LYS A 108 5.68 -7.45 7.07
N LEU A 109 6.13 -7.41 5.80
CA LEU A 109 6.79 -8.55 5.17
C LEU A 109 8.18 -8.81 5.79
N ALA A 110 8.92 -7.75 6.09
CA ALA A 110 10.22 -7.87 6.78
C ALA A 110 10.05 -8.44 8.19
N ASP A 111 9.04 -7.98 8.94
CA ASP A 111 8.67 -8.52 10.25
C ASP A 111 8.33 -10.02 10.19
N LEU A 112 7.53 -10.44 9.19
CA LEU A 112 7.20 -11.85 8.99
C LEU A 112 8.44 -12.70 8.81
N TRP A 113 9.35 -12.31 7.93
CA TRP A 113 10.60 -13.04 7.68
C TRP A 113 11.54 -13.06 8.88
N GLN A 114 11.63 -11.94 9.61
CA GLN A 114 12.41 -11.86 10.82
C GLN A 114 11.88 -12.82 11.91
N ALA A 115 10.56 -12.85 12.09
CA ALA A 115 9.94 -13.74 13.07
C ALA A 115 10.08 -15.22 12.72
N ARG A 116 10.09 -15.57 11.44
CA ARG A 116 10.31 -16.96 10.97
C ARG A 116 11.78 -17.37 10.90
N GLY A 117 12.70 -16.42 10.92
CA GLY A 117 14.14 -16.67 10.70
C GLY A 117 14.49 -17.02 9.25
N GLU A 118 13.54 -17.02 8.33
CA GLU A 118 13.70 -17.34 6.91
C GLU A 118 12.76 -16.52 6.00
N LYS A 119 13.12 -16.41 4.73
CA LYS A 119 12.33 -15.67 3.73
C LYS A 119 11.30 -16.55 3.02
N THR A 120 10.53 -17.29 3.79
CA THR A 120 9.43 -18.13 3.32
C THR A 120 8.08 -17.48 3.63
N TYR A 121 7.06 -17.84 2.87
CA TYR A 121 5.70 -17.37 3.07
C TYR A 121 4.69 -18.32 2.38
N GLU A 122 3.51 -18.38 2.95
CA GLU A 122 2.31 -18.97 2.35
C GLU A 122 1.46 -17.88 1.67
N ILE A 123 0.50 -18.27 0.84
CA ILE A 123 -0.41 -17.31 0.18
C ILE A 123 -1.20 -16.51 1.22
N ASP A 124 -1.67 -17.17 2.27
CA ASP A 124 -2.43 -16.55 3.35
C ASP A 124 -1.61 -15.49 4.09
N ASP A 125 -0.32 -15.70 4.30
CA ASP A 125 0.56 -14.68 4.89
C ASP A 125 0.55 -13.39 4.07
N ILE A 126 0.76 -13.52 2.76
CA ILE A 126 0.82 -12.38 1.83
C ILE A 126 -0.51 -11.61 1.80
N VAL A 127 -1.61 -12.32 1.93
CA VAL A 127 -2.95 -11.72 2.00
C VAL A 127 -3.14 -11.01 3.35
N MET A 128 -2.74 -11.63 4.47
CA MET A 128 -2.83 -11.05 5.81
C MET A 128 -2.03 -9.75 5.96
N LEU A 129 -0.87 -9.62 5.29
CA LEU A 129 -0.07 -8.39 5.35
C LEU A 129 -0.82 -7.16 4.80
N LYS A 130 -1.88 -7.35 4.01
CA LYS A 130 -2.69 -6.26 3.42
C LYS A 130 -3.76 -5.74 4.36
N VAL A 131 -4.14 -6.53 5.37
CA VAL A 131 -5.33 -6.33 6.18
C VAL A 131 -4.95 -5.99 7.60
N GLY A 132 -5.65 -5.05 8.19
CA GLY A 132 -5.56 -4.74 9.61
C GLY A 132 -4.32 -3.95 10.02
N ARG A 133 -4.32 -3.66 11.30
CA ARG A 133 -3.21 -3.07 12.04
C ARG A 133 -2.39 -4.21 12.62
N HIS A 134 -1.09 -4.23 12.36
CA HIS A 134 -0.17 -5.25 12.87
C HIS A 134 0.58 -4.71 14.07
N LEU A 135 0.56 -5.45 15.18
CA LEU A 135 1.36 -5.18 16.37
C LEU A 135 2.10 -6.44 16.81
N ARG A 136 3.40 -6.33 17.03
CA ARG A 136 4.24 -7.39 17.58
C ARG A 136 4.73 -7.00 18.99
N PRO A 137 3.95 -7.27 20.03
CA PRO A 137 4.35 -6.92 21.41
C PRO A 137 5.46 -7.83 21.95
N ARG A 138 5.60 -9.05 21.40
CA ARG A 138 6.63 -10.02 21.72
C ARG A 138 7.18 -10.68 20.45
N PRO A 139 8.44 -11.16 20.44
CA PRO A 139 9.02 -11.78 19.25
C PRO A 139 8.25 -13.00 18.73
N HIS A 140 7.62 -13.79 19.61
CA HIS A 140 6.98 -15.05 19.31
C HIS A 140 5.50 -14.96 18.95
N PHE A 141 4.87 -13.76 19.03
CA PHE A 141 3.51 -13.56 18.51
C PHE A 141 3.25 -12.17 18.00
N LYS A 142 2.30 -12.08 17.11
CA LYS A 142 1.82 -10.84 16.48
C LYS A 142 0.31 -10.78 16.46
N LEU A 143 -0.25 -9.59 16.69
CA LEU A 143 -1.66 -9.28 16.53
C LEU A 143 -1.94 -8.68 15.14
N ILE A 144 -3.03 -9.12 14.52
CA ILE A 144 -3.62 -8.53 13.31
C ILE A 144 -5.01 -8.04 13.70
N ILE A 145 -5.20 -6.73 13.86
CA ILE A 145 -6.41 -6.11 14.39
C ILE A 145 -7.15 -5.39 13.26
N ALA A 146 -8.40 -5.74 13.00
CA ALA A 146 -9.25 -5.07 12.02
C ALA A 146 -9.36 -3.56 12.30
N ARG A 147 -9.40 -2.74 11.26
CA ARG A 147 -9.60 -1.28 11.36
C ARG A 147 -11.02 -0.86 11.06
N GLU A 148 -11.72 -1.66 10.26
CA GLU A 148 -13.08 -1.40 9.77
C GLU A 148 -13.89 -2.68 9.62
N GLU A 149 -15.16 -2.56 9.32
CA GLU A 149 -16.08 -3.69 9.21
C GLU A 149 -15.70 -4.68 8.11
N GLY A 150 -15.24 -4.19 6.95
CA GLY A 150 -14.78 -5.04 5.85
C GLY A 150 -13.62 -5.94 6.27
N GLU A 151 -12.63 -5.39 6.97
CA GLU A 151 -11.51 -6.14 7.53
C GLU A 151 -11.96 -7.12 8.63
N THR A 152 -12.91 -6.70 9.47
CA THR A 152 -13.51 -7.57 10.49
C THR A 152 -14.14 -8.81 9.86
N ASN A 153 -14.94 -8.63 8.82
CA ASN A 153 -15.59 -9.73 8.10
C ASN A 153 -14.56 -10.62 7.39
N PHE A 154 -13.52 -10.04 6.84
CA PHE A 154 -12.42 -10.77 6.23
C PHE A 154 -11.67 -11.64 7.26
N LEU A 155 -11.21 -11.07 8.39
CA LEU A 155 -10.47 -11.79 9.41
C LEU A 155 -11.29 -12.92 10.06
N ARG A 156 -12.61 -12.76 10.20
CA ARG A 156 -13.51 -13.85 10.68
C ARG A 156 -13.39 -15.13 9.84
N GLY A 157 -13.09 -15.01 8.55
CA GLY A 157 -12.88 -16.17 7.67
C GLY A 157 -11.69 -17.05 8.08
N TYR A 158 -10.71 -16.49 8.78
CA TYR A 158 -9.47 -17.16 9.17
C TYR A 158 -9.45 -17.72 10.60
N ARG A 159 -10.56 -17.65 11.32
CA ARG A 159 -10.69 -18.12 12.73
C ARG A 159 -10.30 -19.59 12.95
N LYS A 160 -10.35 -20.42 11.91
CA LYS A 160 -9.93 -21.83 11.99
C LYS A 160 -8.42 -22.02 11.85
N ASN A 161 -7.74 -21.04 11.30
CA ASN A 161 -6.30 -21.08 11.02
C ASN A 161 -5.49 -20.38 12.11
N TYR A 162 -6.11 -19.40 12.78
CA TYR A 162 -5.49 -18.54 13.80
C TYR A 162 -6.28 -18.57 15.09
N LEU A 163 -5.60 -18.40 16.22
CA LEU A 163 -6.23 -17.98 17.46
C LEU A 163 -6.85 -16.58 17.23
N SER A 164 -8.08 -16.36 17.67
CA SER A 164 -8.80 -15.12 17.42
C SER A 164 -9.38 -14.51 18.69
N MET A 165 -9.52 -13.19 18.68
CA MET A 165 -10.08 -12.41 19.77
C MET A 165 -11.24 -11.56 19.29
N TYR A 166 -12.30 -11.51 20.11
CA TYR A 166 -13.53 -10.76 19.89
C TYR A 166 -13.87 -9.94 21.11
N ILE A 167 -14.29 -8.70 20.92
CA ILE A 167 -14.85 -7.90 22.01
C ILE A 167 -16.30 -8.33 22.22
N VAL A 168 -16.66 -8.75 23.44
CA VAL A 168 -18.01 -9.23 23.78
C VAL A 168 -18.84 -8.12 24.43
N SER A 169 -18.25 -7.37 25.37
CA SER A 169 -18.95 -6.35 26.15
C SER A 169 -19.21 -5.03 25.43
N HIS A 170 -18.47 -4.76 24.34
CA HIS A 170 -18.50 -3.51 23.59
C HIS A 170 -18.41 -3.76 22.09
N SER A 171 -18.70 -2.76 21.29
CA SER A 171 -18.40 -2.82 19.84
C SER A 171 -16.89 -2.73 19.63
N GLY A 172 -16.33 -3.67 18.86
CA GLY A 172 -14.88 -3.72 18.66
C GLY A 172 -14.45 -4.57 17.49
N PRO A 173 -13.14 -4.50 17.14
CA PRO A 173 -12.59 -5.24 16.04
C PRO A 173 -12.46 -6.73 16.33
N VAL A 174 -12.46 -7.53 15.27
CA VAL A 174 -11.90 -8.89 15.30
C VAL A 174 -10.38 -8.78 15.19
N SER A 175 -9.69 -9.63 15.93
CA SER A 175 -8.24 -9.74 15.88
C SER A 175 -7.81 -11.18 15.73
N LEU A 176 -6.74 -11.40 14.99
CA LEU A 176 -6.07 -12.70 14.88
C LEU A 176 -4.71 -12.63 15.56
N ILE A 177 -4.27 -13.76 16.10
CA ILE A 177 -2.93 -13.93 16.65
C ILE A 177 -2.14 -14.90 15.78
N ASP A 178 -1.02 -14.41 15.25
CA ASP A 178 -0.02 -15.16 14.52
C ASP A 178 1.15 -15.46 15.46
N GLY A 179 1.39 -16.73 15.77
CA GLY A 179 2.38 -17.22 16.72
C GLY A 179 1.78 -17.98 17.88
N GLU A 180 2.57 -18.19 18.92
CA GLU A 180 2.29 -19.07 20.08
C GLU A 180 2.32 -18.25 21.38
N PRO A 181 1.25 -17.48 21.72
CA PRO A 181 1.17 -16.72 22.95
C PRO A 181 0.98 -17.61 24.17
N ASP A 182 1.64 -17.31 25.27
CA ASP A 182 1.35 -17.88 26.57
C ASP A 182 0.15 -17.21 27.26
N TYR A 183 -0.09 -17.52 28.54
CA TYR A 183 -1.21 -16.99 29.28
C TYR A 183 -1.11 -15.46 29.50
N ASP A 184 0.06 -14.98 29.89
CA ASP A 184 0.31 -13.54 30.15
C ASP A 184 0.28 -12.74 28.84
N ASP A 185 0.73 -13.35 27.76
CA ASP A 185 0.65 -12.78 26.40
C ASP A 185 -0.81 -12.63 25.94
N LEU A 186 -1.69 -13.58 26.28
CA LEU A 186 -3.11 -13.49 25.95
C LEU A 186 -3.81 -12.37 26.71
N GLU A 187 -3.41 -12.11 27.97
CA GLU A 187 -3.91 -10.97 28.72
C GLU A 187 -3.44 -9.64 28.08
N LEU A 188 -2.15 -9.53 27.76
CA LEU A 188 -1.59 -8.38 27.05
C LEU A 188 -2.28 -8.15 25.70
N ALA A 189 -2.48 -9.20 24.92
CA ALA A 189 -3.17 -9.16 23.64
C ALA A 189 -4.62 -8.69 23.80
N ALA A 190 -5.35 -9.19 24.79
CA ALA A 190 -6.72 -8.78 25.10
C ALA A 190 -6.80 -7.30 25.49
N ARG A 191 -5.87 -6.80 26.31
CA ARG A 191 -5.77 -5.37 26.67
C ARG A 191 -5.50 -4.50 25.44
N LEU A 192 -4.63 -4.95 24.52
CA LEU A 192 -4.36 -4.28 23.24
C LEU A 192 -5.60 -4.23 22.35
N VAL A 193 -6.30 -5.36 22.18
CA VAL A 193 -7.52 -5.43 21.35
C VAL A 193 -8.62 -4.56 21.94
N ALA A 194 -8.81 -4.58 23.26
CA ALA A 194 -9.76 -3.74 23.99
C ALA A 194 -9.52 -2.24 23.77
N ARG A 195 -8.27 -1.80 23.64
CA ARG A 195 -7.91 -0.41 23.32
C ARG A 195 -8.51 0.08 22.00
N PHE A 196 -8.69 -0.81 21.02
CA PHE A 196 -9.24 -0.46 19.71
C PHE A 196 -10.76 -0.66 19.62
N SER A 197 -11.44 -0.91 20.74
CA SER A 197 -12.89 -1.02 20.85
C SER A 197 -13.56 0.30 21.28
N SER A 198 -14.89 0.33 21.25
CA SER A 198 -15.65 1.44 21.84
C SER A 198 -15.53 1.50 23.37
N GLY A 199 -15.07 0.42 24.02
CA GLY A 199 -14.81 0.32 25.45
C GLY A 199 -13.41 0.78 25.88
N ARG A 200 -12.65 1.44 25.04
CA ARG A 200 -11.25 1.85 25.30
C ARG A 200 -11.01 2.70 26.54
N GLU A 201 -12.04 3.37 27.05
CA GLU A 201 -12.00 4.19 28.28
C GLU A 201 -12.74 3.52 29.45
N SER A 202 -13.22 2.28 29.24
CA SER A 202 -13.93 1.52 30.29
C SER A 202 -12.95 0.90 31.27
N GLU A 203 -13.37 0.76 32.52
CA GLU A 203 -12.57 0.07 33.55
C GLU A 203 -12.39 -1.42 33.23
N LEU A 204 -13.40 -2.01 32.56
CA LEU A 204 -13.39 -3.44 32.24
C LEU A 204 -14.01 -3.70 30.86
N VAL A 205 -13.32 -4.49 30.07
CA VAL A 205 -13.76 -4.97 28.75
C VAL A 205 -13.62 -6.47 28.70
N THR A 206 -14.70 -7.17 28.35
CA THR A 206 -14.69 -8.63 28.15
C THR A 206 -14.26 -8.97 26.74
N VAL A 207 -13.19 -9.74 26.62
CA VAL A 207 -12.62 -10.24 25.37
C VAL A 207 -12.76 -11.76 25.34
N GLU A 208 -13.42 -12.28 24.31
CA GLU A 208 -13.46 -13.71 24.03
C GLU A 208 -12.21 -14.10 23.25
N VAL A 209 -11.48 -15.08 23.78
CA VAL A 209 -10.35 -15.72 23.12
C VAL A 209 -10.80 -17.06 22.58
N MET A 210 -10.78 -17.21 21.25
CA MET A 210 -11.24 -18.43 20.59
C MET A 210 -10.04 -19.19 19.99
N GLN A 211 -9.92 -20.44 20.36
CA GLN A 211 -8.92 -21.37 19.86
C GLN A 211 -9.26 -21.87 18.45
N LYS A 212 -8.26 -22.40 17.72
CA LYS A 212 -8.46 -22.99 16.39
C LYS A 212 -9.43 -24.18 16.38
N ASN A 213 -9.51 -24.92 17.49
CA ASN A 213 -10.45 -26.04 17.68
C ASN A 213 -11.91 -25.61 18.00
N GLY A 214 -12.15 -24.30 18.15
CA GLY A 214 -13.46 -23.72 18.47
C GLY A 214 -13.75 -23.57 19.97
N GLU A 215 -12.86 -24.01 20.85
CA GLU A 215 -12.97 -23.71 22.28
C GLU A 215 -12.75 -22.23 22.52
N SER A 216 -13.54 -21.63 23.39
CA SER A 216 -13.39 -20.22 23.75
C SER A 216 -13.42 -19.99 25.25
N ARG A 217 -12.81 -18.89 25.66
CA ARG A 217 -12.87 -18.40 27.03
C ARG A 217 -12.92 -16.87 27.02
N ASN A 218 -13.57 -16.31 28.02
CA ASN A 218 -13.60 -14.87 28.25
C ASN A 218 -12.47 -14.44 29.19
N ILE A 219 -11.87 -13.29 28.88
CA ILE A 219 -10.88 -12.60 29.70
C ILE A 219 -11.39 -11.18 29.91
N ASP A 220 -11.55 -10.80 31.18
CA ASP A 220 -11.89 -9.43 31.54
C ASP A 220 -10.62 -8.62 31.75
N VAL A 221 -10.47 -7.53 31.03
CA VAL A 221 -9.24 -6.74 31.01
C VAL A 221 -9.54 -5.24 31.08
N LYS A 222 -8.62 -4.50 31.67
CA LYS A 222 -8.54 -3.05 31.51
C LYS A 222 -7.80 -2.73 30.21
N PRO A 223 -8.38 -1.94 29.28
CA PRO A 223 -7.70 -1.54 28.05
C PRO A 223 -6.38 -0.82 28.33
N LEU A 224 -5.36 -1.02 27.47
CA LEU A 224 -4.14 -0.21 27.53
C LEU A 224 -4.42 1.24 27.13
N ASN A 225 -3.77 2.19 27.78
CA ASN A 225 -3.77 3.56 27.28
C ASN A 225 -2.90 3.69 26.04
N ALA A 226 -3.10 4.74 25.25
CA ALA A 226 -2.36 4.92 24.01
C ALA A 226 -0.85 5.10 24.22
N ASP A 227 -0.47 5.75 25.33
CA ASP A 227 0.91 6.01 25.74
C ASP A 227 1.61 4.77 26.34
N GLU A 228 0.84 3.76 26.75
CA GLU A 228 1.37 2.47 27.20
C GLU A 228 1.76 1.54 26.01
N ILE A 229 1.40 1.90 24.75
CA ILE A 229 1.72 1.10 23.58
C ILE A 229 2.99 1.63 22.93
N PRO A 230 4.13 0.92 23.04
CA PRO A 230 5.37 1.36 22.41
C PRO A 230 5.23 1.46 20.90
N GLY A 231 5.75 2.55 20.32
CA GLY A 231 5.75 2.72 18.85
C GLY A 231 6.47 1.58 18.10
N ALA A 232 7.46 0.95 18.75
CA ALA A 232 8.20 -0.19 18.21
C ALA A 232 7.36 -1.48 18.05
N TRP A 233 6.16 -1.55 18.65
CA TRP A 233 5.26 -2.69 18.45
C TRP A 233 4.50 -2.62 17.13
N TYR A 234 4.33 -1.42 16.55
CA TYR A 234 3.70 -1.26 15.25
C TYR A 234 4.64 -1.70 14.13
N VAL A 235 4.12 -2.55 13.24
CA VAL A 235 4.85 -3.14 12.12
C VAL A 235 4.46 -2.46 10.81
#